data_9628c28b044dbf17ebb4e917ab23e285
#
_entry.id   9628c28b044dbf17ebb4e917ab23e285
#
_cell.length_a   1.000
_cell.length_b   1.000
_cell.length_c   1.000
_cell.angle_alpha   90.00
_cell.angle_beta   90.00
_cell.angle_gamma   90.00
#
_symmetry.space_group_name_H-M   'P 1'
#
loop_
_entity.id
_entity.type
_entity.pdbx_description
1 polymer ?
#
loop_
_entity_poly.entity_id
_entity_poly.type
_entity_poly.pdbx_seq_one_letter_code
_entity_poly.pdbx_strand_id
1 'polypeptide(L)'
;ASDVYKRQALPRPILDALQDAMEVATASVPALQGKVVVAVDVSGSMQWPVTGYRKGASSAARCVDVAALIAACVLRGHPQAQVLPFDTEVHPQQLNPRDSVMTLAKQLAINGGGTSVSAPLAYLNRKRAQVDLLVLVSDNESWRDTRGNRETATMREWAALKARCPQAQLVCIDLQPVASSQTVEREDVLHIGGFSDAVFELLANASLPPAQRPRWVERIAAMDL
;
A
#
# COMPACT_ATOMS: atom_id res chain seq x y z
N ALA A 1 20.47 31.65 18.64
CA ALA A 1 20.80 31.41 17.23
C ALA A 1 20.14 30.17 16.60
N SER A 2 19.09 29.60 17.22
CA SER A 2 18.49 28.34 16.76
C SER A 2 17.09 28.49 16.11
N ASP A 3 16.63 29.71 15.85
CA ASP A 3 15.26 29.95 15.35
C ASP A 3 15.17 30.40 13.88
N VAL A 4 16.27 30.36 13.12
CA VAL A 4 16.32 30.91 11.76
C VAL A 4 15.95 29.90 10.66
N TYR A 5 15.82 28.60 10.98
CA TYR A 5 15.32 27.61 10.03
C TYR A 5 13.82 27.30 10.23
N LYS A 6 13.02 28.33 10.50
CA LYS A 6 11.57 28.23 10.28
C LYS A 6 11.38 27.95 8.80
N ARG A 7 10.88 26.74 8.49
CA ARG A 7 10.47 26.22 7.17
C ARG A 7 10.13 27.36 6.20
N GLN A 8 11.12 27.85 5.46
CA GLN A 8 10.83 28.70 4.32
C GLN A 8 10.05 27.84 3.34
N ALA A 9 8.83 28.27 3.02
CA ALA A 9 8.07 27.62 1.96
C ALA A 9 8.93 27.66 0.69
N LEU A 10 9.12 26.51 0.05
CA LEU A 10 9.86 26.43 -1.21
C LEU A 10 9.22 27.41 -2.22
N PRO A 11 10.05 28.12 -3.02
CA PRO A 11 9.56 28.96 -4.10
C PRO A 11 8.61 28.18 -5.00
N ARG A 12 7.53 28.82 -5.45
CA ARG A 12 6.49 28.17 -6.27
C ARG A 12 7.04 27.46 -7.51
N PRO A 13 8.02 28.02 -8.27
CA PRO A 13 8.59 27.30 -9.43
C PRO A 13 9.28 25.98 -9.05
N ILE A 14 9.86 25.88 -7.84
CA ILE A 14 10.46 24.63 -7.36
C ILE A 14 9.36 23.61 -7.03
N LEU A 15 8.28 24.04 -6.40
CA LEU A 15 7.14 23.15 -6.09
C LEU A 15 6.48 22.63 -7.37
N ASP A 16 6.32 23.50 -8.37
CA ASP A 16 5.74 23.15 -9.67
C ASP A 16 6.66 22.14 -10.40
N ALA A 17 7.98 22.38 -10.43
CA ALA A 17 8.95 21.47 -11.02
C ALA A 17 8.99 20.10 -10.33
N LEU A 18 8.87 20.05 -8.99
CA LEU A 18 8.79 18.80 -8.25
C LEU A 18 7.49 18.05 -8.56
N GLN A 19 6.38 18.75 -8.70
CA GLN A 19 5.11 18.15 -9.09
C GLN A 19 5.18 17.56 -10.51
N ASP A 20 5.75 18.32 -11.47
CA ASP A 20 5.96 17.84 -12.84
C ASP A 20 6.86 16.59 -12.85
N ALA A 21 7.94 16.59 -12.09
CA ALA A 21 8.84 15.43 -11.95
C ALA A 21 8.11 14.20 -11.39
N MET A 22 7.21 14.38 -10.42
CA MET A 22 6.39 13.28 -9.90
C MET A 22 5.42 12.73 -10.96
N GLU A 23 4.77 13.60 -11.73
CA GLU A 23 3.87 13.16 -12.81
C GLU A 23 4.64 12.37 -13.89
N VAL A 24 5.86 12.80 -14.24
CA VAL A 24 6.73 12.07 -15.18
C VAL A 24 7.15 10.71 -14.58
N ALA A 25 7.55 10.67 -13.32
CA ALA A 25 7.94 9.43 -12.64
C ALA A 25 6.79 8.42 -12.58
N THR A 26 5.54 8.88 -12.39
CA THR A 26 4.38 7.99 -12.35
C THR A 26 4.02 7.38 -13.70
N ALA A 27 4.47 7.98 -14.81
CA ALA A 27 4.29 7.39 -16.14
C ALA A 27 5.06 6.08 -16.32
N SER A 28 6.09 5.84 -15.50
CA SER A 28 6.89 4.59 -15.49
C SER A 28 6.26 3.47 -14.66
N VAL A 29 5.18 3.74 -13.90
CA VAL A 29 4.49 2.70 -13.12
C VAL A 29 3.85 1.68 -14.07
N PRO A 30 4.20 0.39 -13.97
CA PRO A 30 3.66 -0.63 -14.84
C PRO A 30 2.13 -0.74 -14.72
N ALA A 31 1.45 -0.99 -15.82
CA ALA A 31 0.02 -1.19 -15.83
C ALA A 31 -0.36 -2.46 -15.05
N LEU A 32 -1.34 -2.33 -14.17
CA LEU A 32 -1.92 -3.47 -13.44
C LEU A 32 -3.06 -4.09 -14.26
N GLN A 33 -3.36 -5.36 -13.98
CA GLN A 33 -4.44 -6.07 -14.64
C GLN A 33 -5.55 -6.45 -13.65
N GLY A 34 -6.77 -6.60 -14.16
CA GLY A 34 -7.92 -7.06 -13.39
C GLY A 34 -8.52 -6.01 -12.45
N LYS A 35 -9.29 -6.49 -11.50
CA LYS A 35 -9.96 -5.68 -10.48
C LYS A 35 -9.05 -5.47 -9.28
N VAL A 36 -8.41 -4.30 -9.24
CA VAL A 36 -7.42 -3.92 -8.24
C VAL A 36 -8.07 -3.12 -7.12
N VAL A 37 -7.77 -3.49 -5.88
CA VAL A 37 -8.15 -2.75 -4.68
C VAL A 37 -6.87 -2.42 -3.91
N VAL A 38 -6.70 -1.17 -3.51
CA VAL A 38 -5.61 -0.72 -2.64
C VAL A 38 -6.20 -0.24 -1.33
N ALA A 39 -5.93 -0.96 -0.26
CA ALA A 39 -6.31 -0.57 1.09
C ALA A 39 -5.14 0.17 1.76
N VAL A 40 -5.38 1.41 2.18
CA VAL A 40 -4.40 2.31 2.77
C VAL A 40 -4.69 2.44 4.26
N ASP A 41 -3.78 1.95 5.07
CA ASP A 41 -3.84 2.15 6.52
C ASP A 41 -3.63 3.63 6.84
N VAL A 42 -4.58 4.22 7.58
CA VAL A 42 -4.55 5.61 8.02
C VAL A 42 -4.60 5.72 9.55
N SER A 43 -4.35 4.61 10.24
CA SER A 43 -4.34 4.54 11.70
C SER A 43 -3.33 5.48 12.35
N GLY A 44 -3.42 5.65 13.67
CA GLY A 44 -2.58 6.59 14.41
C GLY A 44 -1.08 6.32 14.28
N SER A 45 -0.64 5.06 14.22
CA SER A 45 0.76 4.67 14.04
C SER A 45 1.32 5.13 12.68
N MET A 46 0.48 5.15 11.63
CA MET A 46 0.87 5.63 10.30
C MET A 46 1.28 7.13 10.25
N GLN A 47 1.04 7.89 11.32
CA GLN A 47 1.50 9.29 11.42
C GLN A 47 2.99 9.42 11.77
N TRP A 48 3.66 8.32 12.14
CA TRP A 48 5.08 8.31 12.46
C TRP A 48 5.96 8.39 11.20
N PRO A 49 7.21 8.90 11.34
CA PRO A 49 8.16 8.92 10.23
C PRO A 49 8.40 7.53 9.67
N VAL A 50 8.36 7.38 8.36
CA VAL A 50 8.54 6.08 7.66
C VAL A 50 9.90 5.43 7.93
N THR A 51 10.92 6.22 8.28
CA THR A 51 12.25 5.74 8.68
C THR A 51 12.31 5.27 10.14
N GLY A 52 11.19 5.37 10.88
CA GLY A 52 11.14 5.10 12.30
C GLY A 52 12.07 6.00 13.11
N TYR A 53 12.36 5.61 14.35
CA TYR A 53 13.30 6.31 15.24
C TYR A 53 14.75 5.84 15.09
N ARG A 54 15.16 5.42 13.91
CA ARG A 54 16.55 4.99 13.69
C ARG A 54 17.50 6.17 13.90
N LYS A 55 18.56 5.96 14.69
CA LYS A 55 19.60 6.98 14.91
C LYS A 55 20.17 7.44 13.58
N GLY A 56 20.06 8.75 13.30
CA GLY A 56 20.50 9.34 12.01
C GLY A 56 19.39 9.41 10.93
N ALA A 57 18.19 8.90 11.18
CA ALA A 57 17.06 9.08 10.27
C ALA A 57 16.59 10.54 10.29
N SER A 58 16.48 11.15 9.12
CA SER A 58 16.09 12.56 8.94
C SER A 58 14.82 12.75 8.11
N SER A 59 14.15 11.66 7.71
CA SER A 59 12.94 11.76 6.90
C SER A 59 11.79 12.37 7.70
N ALA A 60 11.15 13.39 7.14
CA ALA A 60 9.92 13.96 7.66
C ALA A 60 8.66 13.30 7.03
N ALA A 61 8.84 12.40 6.05
CA ALA A 61 7.75 11.67 5.42
C ALA A 61 7.17 10.66 6.41
N ARG A 62 5.85 10.67 6.59
CA ARG A 62 5.12 9.73 7.45
C ARG A 62 4.79 8.45 6.68
N CYS A 63 4.52 7.36 7.38
CA CYS A 63 4.05 6.12 6.75
C CYS A 63 2.79 6.38 5.91
N VAL A 64 1.83 7.16 6.43
CA VAL A 64 0.59 7.49 5.69
C VAL A 64 0.86 8.27 4.41
N ASP A 65 1.88 9.15 4.37
CA ASP A 65 2.23 9.90 3.16
C ASP A 65 2.75 8.96 2.06
N VAL A 66 3.57 7.97 2.44
CA VAL A 66 4.11 6.97 1.51
C VAL A 66 3.00 6.01 1.05
N ALA A 67 2.17 5.52 1.96
CA ALA A 67 1.04 4.65 1.62
C ALA A 67 0.06 5.34 0.66
N ALA A 68 -0.26 6.60 0.93
CA ALA A 68 -1.12 7.42 0.08
C ALA A 68 -0.49 7.68 -1.30
N LEU A 69 0.83 7.89 -1.35
CA LEU A 69 1.55 8.04 -2.62
C LEU A 69 1.50 6.76 -3.46
N ILE A 70 1.74 5.58 -2.86
CA ILE A 70 1.64 4.30 -3.56
C ILE A 70 0.23 4.13 -4.15
N ALA A 71 -0.81 4.37 -3.35
CA ALA A 71 -2.19 4.27 -3.80
C ALA A 71 -2.53 5.28 -4.91
N ALA A 72 -2.04 6.51 -4.82
CA ALA A 72 -2.22 7.54 -5.84
C ALA A 72 -1.56 7.15 -7.17
N CYS A 73 -0.33 6.61 -7.12
CA CYS A 73 0.38 6.10 -8.30
C CYS A 73 -0.40 4.95 -8.96
N VAL A 74 -0.87 3.99 -8.16
CA VAL A 74 -1.71 2.89 -8.67
C VAL A 74 -2.98 3.42 -9.32
N LEU A 75 -3.68 4.35 -8.66
CA LEU A 75 -4.94 4.92 -9.20
C LEU A 75 -4.71 5.69 -10.51
N ARG A 76 -3.59 6.40 -10.63
CA ARG A 76 -3.21 7.10 -11.87
C ARG A 76 -2.91 6.14 -13.03
N GLY A 77 -2.14 5.08 -12.76
CA GLY A 77 -1.80 4.07 -13.76
C GLY A 77 -2.94 3.09 -14.05
N HIS A 78 -3.88 2.92 -13.11
CA HIS A 78 -5.03 2.03 -13.21
C HIS A 78 -6.31 2.74 -12.71
N PRO A 79 -6.95 3.60 -13.53
CA PRO A 79 -8.06 4.47 -13.11
C PRO A 79 -9.31 3.74 -12.59
N GLN A 80 -9.38 2.43 -12.80
CA GLN A 80 -10.46 1.57 -12.31
C GLN A 80 -10.16 0.96 -10.94
N ALA A 81 -8.96 1.19 -10.39
CA ALA A 81 -8.62 0.72 -9.06
C ALA A 81 -9.54 1.36 -8.02
N GLN A 82 -9.97 0.57 -7.06
CA GLN A 82 -10.64 1.07 -5.87
C GLN A 82 -9.61 1.33 -4.79
N VAL A 83 -9.61 2.53 -4.21
CA VAL A 83 -8.75 2.87 -3.07
C VAL A 83 -9.62 2.98 -1.82
N LEU A 84 -9.21 2.29 -0.76
CA LEU A 84 -9.94 2.16 0.50
C LEU A 84 -9.05 2.60 1.67
N PRO A 85 -9.03 3.88 2.05
CA PRO A 85 -8.45 4.28 3.33
C PRO A 85 -9.19 3.59 4.48
N PHE A 86 -8.45 3.07 5.45
CA PHE A 86 -9.05 2.38 6.59
C PHE A 86 -8.24 2.60 7.88
N ASP A 87 -8.93 2.48 9.00
CA ASP A 87 -8.39 2.35 10.35
C ASP A 87 -9.09 1.18 11.07
N THR A 88 -9.99 1.42 12.00
CA THR A 88 -10.90 0.39 12.54
C THR A 88 -12.04 0.08 11.58
N GLU A 89 -12.30 0.95 10.62
CA GLU A 89 -13.29 0.80 9.56
C GLU A 89 -12.79 1.37 8.24
N VAL A 90 -13.50 1.10 7.15
CA VAL A 90 -13.17 1.65 5.83
C VAL A 90 -13.83 3.02 5.67
N HIS A 91 -13.05 4.01 5.19
CA HIS A 91 -13.50 5.37 4.88
C HIS A 91 -13.62 5.57 3.36
N PRO A 92 -14.72 5.16 2.72
CA PRO A 92 -14.84 5.24 1.27
C PRO A 92 -14.74 6.70 0.80
N GLN A 93 -13.87 6.95 -0.18
CA GLN A 93 -13.67 8.26 -0.79
C GLN A 93 -13.93 8.21 -2.28
N GLN A 94 -14.44 9.32 -2.83
CA GLN A 94 -14.53 9.53 -4.27
C GLN A 94 -13.27 10.27 -4.73
N LEU A 95 -12.37 9.55 -5.38
CA LEU A 95 -11.14 10.08 -5.93
C LEU A 95 -11.28 10.24 -7.44
N ASN A 96 -10.75 11.34 -7.97
CA ASN A 96 -10.68 11.54 -9.40
C ASN A 96 -9.30 11.07 -9.92
N PRO A 97 -9.22 9.97 -10.71
CA PRO A 97 -7.94 9.47 -11.22
C PRO A 97 -7.16 10.46 -12.10
N ARG A 98 -7.80 11.54 -12.54
CA ARG A 98 -7.17 12.59 -13.32
C ARG A 98 -6.51 13.69 -12.49
N ASP A 99 -6.76 13.70 -11.17
CA ASP A 99 -6.08 14.62 -10.26
C ASP A 99 -4.58 14.30 -10.20
N SER A 100 -3.76 15.29 -9.85
CA SER A 100 -2.33 15.07 -9.70
C SER A 100 -2.06 14.06 -8.57
N VAL A 101 -0.96 13.32 -8.68
CA VAL A 101 -0.53 12.36 -7.66
C VAL A 101 -0.47 13.00 -6.28
N MET A 102 0.05 14.24 -6.20
CA MET A 102 0.10 14.99 -4.94
C MET A 102 -1.28 15.32 -4.38
N THR A 103 -2.25 15.64 -5.25
CA THR A 103 -3.63 15.91 -4.81
C THR A 103 -4.26 14.64 -4.26
N LEU A 104 -4.15 13.52 -4.99
CA LEU A 104 -4.65 12.22 -4.55
C LEU A 104 -4.00 11.77 -3.23
N ALA A 105 -2.67 11.88 -3.13
CA ALA A 105 -1.96 11.50 -1.92
C ALA A 105 -2.41 12.34 -0.71
N LYS A 106 -2.62 13.65 -0.88
CA LYS A 106 -3.13 14.51 0.20
C LYS A 106 -4.56 14.14 0.62
N GLN A 107 -5.41 13.75 -0.32
CA GLN A 107 -6.77 13.32 -0.01
C GLN A 107 -6.78 11.98 0.75
N LEU A 108 -5.83 11.09 0.44
CA LEU A 108 -5.71 9.78 1.07
C LEU A 108 -5.03 9.81 2.44
N ALA A 109 -4.11 10.76 2.67
CA ALA A 109 -3.35 10.88 3.91
C ALA A 109 -4.18 11.50 5.05
N ILE A 110 -5.31 10.89 5.37
CA ILE A 110 -6.18 11.30 6.48
C ILE A 110 -5.63 10.82 7.83
N ASN A 111 -6.14 11.40 8.91
CA ASN A 111 -5.82 10.97 10.28
C ASN A 111 -6.90 10.03 10.78
N GLY A 112 -6.55 8.77 11.01
CA GLY A 112 -7.43 7.76 11.58
C GLY A 112 -7.18 7.52 13.06
N GLY A 113 -7.85 6.49 13.59
CA GLY A 113 -7.79 6.07 14.98
C GLY A 113 -6.94 4.81 15.21
N GLY A 114 -7.56 3.78 15.76
CA GLY A 114 -6.96 2.44 15.93
C GLY A 114 -6.83 1.69 14.61
N THR A 115 -6.36 0.44 14.65
CA THR A 115 -6.10 -0.35 13.43
C THR A 115 -6.83 -1.67 13.44
N SER A 116 -7.52 -1.98 12.34
CA SER A 116 -8.10 -3.29 12.04
C SER A 116 -7.79 -3.68 10.60
N VAL A 117 -6.78 -4.50 10.38
CA VAL A 117 -6.35 -4.94 9.03
C VAL A 117 -7.43 -5.79 8.34
N SER A 118 -8.30 -6.42 9.10
CA SER A 118 -9.45 -7.16 8.57
C SER A 118 -10.57 -6.26 8.02
N ALA A 119 -10.61 -4.96 8.39
CA ALA A 119 -11.69 -4.05 8.01
C ALA A 119 -11.90 -3.93 6.49
N PRO A 120 -10.87 -3.72 5.65
CA PRO A 120 -11.06 -3.67 4.20
C PRO A 120 -11.55 -5.00 3.62
N LEU A 121 -11.07 -6.12 4.11
CA LEU A 121 -11.53 -7.45 3.68
C LEU A 121 -12.99 -7.69 4.05
N ALA A 122 -13.39 -7.40 5.30
CA ALA A 122 -14.76 -7.48 5.76
C ALA A 122 -15.70 -6.56 4.94
N TYR A 123 -15.22 -5.34 4.60
CA TYR A 123 -15.95 -4.42 3.74
C TYR A 123 -16.18 -5.04 2.34
N LEU A 124 -15.14 -5.55 1.69
CA LEU A 124 -15.22 -6.19 0.37
C LEU A 124 -16.11 -7.44 0.41
N ASN A 125 -16.06 -8.23 1.48
CA ASN A 125 -16.91 -9.40 1.68
C ASN A 125 -18.38 -9.00 1.81
N ARG A 126 -18.70 -8.00 2.61
CA ARG A 126 -20.05 -7.47 2.79
C ARG A 126 -20.61 -6.90 1.48
N LYS A 127 -19.79 -6.27 0.66
CA LYS A 127 -20.15 -5.75 -0.67
C LYS A 127 -20.19 -6.84 -1.74
N ARG A 128 -19.78 -8.07 -1.46
CA ARG A 128 -19.61 -9.16 -2.42
C ARG A 128 -18.73 -8.73 -3.62
N ALA A 129 -17.74 -7.90 -3.35
CA ALA A 129 -16.87 -7.37 -4.38
C ALA A 129 -16.08 -8.49 -5.06
N GLN A 130 -15.88 -8.33 -6.37
CA GLN A 130 -14.95 -9.16 -7.15
C GLN A 130 -13.58 -8.47 -7.13
N VAL A 131 -12.54 -9.20 -6.76
CA VAL A 131 -11.17 -8.69 -6.62
C VAL A 131 -10.21 -9.68 -7.25
N ASP A 132 -9.27 -9.18 -8.04
CA ASP A 132 -8.18 -9.97 -8.61
C ASP A 132 -6.88 -9.70 -7.87
N LEU A 133 -6.66 -8.46 -7.44
CA LEU A 133 -5.51 -8.04 -6.62
C LEU A 133 -5.98 -7.14 -5.47
N LEU A 134 -5.69 -7.54 -4.25
CA LEU A 134 -5.81 -6.69 -3.06
C LEU A 134 -4.42 -6.32 -2.54
N VAL A 135 -4.15 -5.03 -2.47
CA VAL A 135 -2.91 -4.47 -1.89
C VAL A 135 -3.26 -3.86 -0.54
N LEU A 136 -2.62 -4.31 0.52
CA LEU A 136 -2.67 -3.72 1.86
C LEU A 136 -1.37 -2.98 2.12
N VAL A 137 -1.45 -1.69 2.45
CA VAL A 137 -0.28 -0.87 2.79
C VAL A 137 -0.40 -0.41 4.23
N SER A 138 0.52 -0.82 5.10
CA SER A 138 0.50 -0.58 6.54
C SER A 138 1.92 -0.44 7.10
N ASP A 139 2.04 -0.05 8.39
CA ASP A 139 3.30 -0.01 9.13
C ASP A 139 3.60 -1.28 9.95
N ASN A 140 2.85 -2.35 9.70
CA ASN A 140 2.98 -3.68 10.34
C ASN A 140 2.61 -3.77 11.85
N GLU A 141 2.23 -2.71 12.51
CA GLU A 141 1.80 -2.82 13.93
C GLU A 141 0.47 -3.56 14.07
N SER A 142 -0.33 -3.61 13.04
CA SER A 142 -1.71 -4.09 13.01
C SER A 142 -1.88 -5.59 12.70
N TRP A 143 -0.83 -6.30 12.30
CA TRP A 143 -0.85 -7.76 12.05
C TRP A 143 -0.99 -8.57 13.35
N ARG A 144 -1.02 -7.89 14.50
CA ARG A 144 -1.11 -8.48 15.84
C ARG A 144 -2.51 -8.85 16.27
N ASP A 145 -3.43 -9.15 15.38
CA ASP A 145 -4.78 -9.63 15.75
C ASP A 145 -4.75 -11.05 16.32
N THR A 146 -3.74 -11.33 17.16
CA THR A 146 -3.53 -12.63 17.84
C THR A 146 -3.87 -12.54 19.31
N ARG A 147 -5.14 -12.71 19.65
CA ARG A 147 -5.52 -13.27 20.96
C ARG A 147 -6.12 -14.66 20.73
N GLY A 148 -5.28 -15.67 20.79
CA GLY A 148 -5.66 -16.99 21.27
C GLY A 148 -6.30 -17.96 20.27
N ASN A 149 -6.34 -17.73 18.95
CA ASN A 149 -6.77 -18.73 17.98
C ASN A 149 -5.83 -18.80 16.78
N ARG A 150 -5.67 -20.00 16.20
CA ARG A 150 -4.69 -20.31 15.14
C ARG A 150 -4.88 -19.55 13.81
N GLU A 151 -5.92 -18.76 13.67
CA GLU A 151 -6.25 -18.00 12.46
C GLU A 151 -6.66 -16.57 12.82
N THR A 152 -5.97 -15.58 12.22
CA THR A 152 -6.28 -14.16 12.45
C THR A 152 -7.61 -13.77 11.79
N ALA A 153 -8.30 -12.72 12.27
CA ALA A 153 -9.50 -12.19 11.65
C ALA A 153 -9.26 -11.86 10.17
N THR A 154 -8.10 -11.30 9.84
CA THR A 154 -7.66 -10.98 8.48
C THR A 154 -7.64 -12.22 7.58
N MET A 155 -7.08 -13.35 8.06
CA MET A 155 -6.99 -14.57 7.26
C MET A 155 -8.35 -15.24 7.06
N ARG A 156 -9.26 -15.16 8.02
CA ARG A 156 -10.66 -15.62 7.84
C ARG A 156 -11.38 -14.82 6.79
N GLU A 157 -11.26 -13.49 6.83
CA GLU A 157 -11.87 -12.62 5.82
C GLU A 157 -11.23 -12.83 4.44
N TRP A 158 -9.92 -13.09 4.39
CA TRP A 158 -9.23 -13.44 3.15
C TRP A 158 -9.74 -14.77 2.59
N ALA A 159 -9.89 -15.81 3.40
CA ALA A 159 -10.45 -17.09 2.98
C ALA A 159 -11.88 -16.94 2.42
N ALA A 160 -12.72 -16.12 3.07
CA ALA A 160 -14.08 -15.83 2.59
C ALA A 160 -14.07 -15.09 1.24
N LEU A 161 -13.13 -14.18 1.00
CA LEU A 161 -12.96 -13.50 -0.28
C LEU A 161 -12.48 -14.48 -1.34
N LYS A 162 -11.49 -15.32 -1.03
CA LYS A 162 -10.95 -16.36 -1.95
C LYS A 162 -12.00 -17.37 -2.39
N ALA A 163 -12.97 -17.69 -1.53
CA ALA A 163 -14.09 -18.58 -1.92
C ALA A 163 -14.92 -18.00 -3.09
N ARG A 164 -14.99 -16.67 -3.23
CA ARG A 164 -15.66 -15.99 -4.34
C ARG A 164 -14.74 -15.60 -5.48
N CYS A 165 -13.49 -15.33 -5.17
CA CYS A 165 -12.44 -14.88 -6.09
C CYS A 165 -11.23 -15.82 -6.00
N PRO A 166 -11.31 -17.06 -6.51
CA PRO A 166 -10.28 -18.08 -6.31
C PRO A 166 -8.88 -17.67 -6.82
N GLN A 167 -8.84 -16.79 -7.82
CA GLN A 167 -7.58 -16.34 -8.43
C GLN A 167 -7.02 -15.07 -7.78
N ALA A 168 -7.73 -14.46 -6.81
CA ALA A 168 -7.32 -13.25 -6.14
C ALA A 168 -5.94 -13.42 -5.49
N GLN A 169 -5.14 -12.35 -5.49
CA GLN A 169 -3.87 -12.24 -4.78
C GLN A 169 -3.97 -11.17 -3.71
N LEU A 170 -3.32 -11.42 -2.59
CA LEU A 170 -3.11 -10.46 -1.52
C LEU A 170 -1.65 -10.04 -1.52
N VAL A 171 -1.37 -8.76 -1.61
CA VAL A 171 -0.04 -8.19 -1.43
C VAL A 171 -0.06 -7.30 -0.20
N CYS A 172 0.81 -7.59 0.75
CA CYS A 172 0.97 -6.84 1.98
C CYS A 172 2.27 -6.05 1.88
N ILE A 173 2.18 -4.72 1.87
CA ILE A 173 3.32 -3.81 1.88
C ILE A 173 3.49 -3.29 3.30
N ASP A 174 4.61 -3.65 3.89
CA ASP A 174 4.99 -3.29 5.24
C ASP A 174 6.04 -2.17 5.18
N LEU A 175 5.63 -0.95 5.51
CA LEU A 175 6.48 0.24 5.41
C LEU A 175 7.58 0.29 6.48
N GLN A 176 7.36 -0.37 7.61
CA GLN A 176 8.34 -0.48 8.70
C GLN A 176 8.61 -1.95 9.07
N PRO A 177 9.25 -2.71 8.18
CA PRO A 177 9.45 -4.14 8.40
C PRO A 177 10.23 -4.40 9.69
N VAL A 178 9.68 -5.26 10.55
CA VAL A 178 10.32 -5.76 11.76
C VAL A 178 10.68 -7.24 11.56
N ALA A 179 11.72 -7.72 12.25
CA ALA A 179 12.23 -9.08 12.10
C ALA A 179 11.22 -10.20 12.44
N SER A 180 10.10 -9.86 13.11
CA SER A 180 9.05 -10.79 13.49
C SER A 180 7.79 -10.61 12.63
N SER A 181 7.87 -10.84 11.33
CA SER A 181 6.67 -10.97 10.50
C SER A 181 5.93 -12.24 10.90
N GLN A 182 4.71 -12.08 11.43
CA GLN A 182 3.84 -13.21 11.83
C GLN A 182 2.88 -13.60 10.70
N THR A 183 3.36 -13.60 9.49
CA THR A 183 2.54 -13.87 8.33
C THR A 183 2.70 -15.30 7.87
N VAL A 184 1.59 -15.94 7.61
CA VAL A 184 1.57 -17.28 7.03
C VAL A 184 2.02 -17.15 5.57
N GLU A 185 3.16 -17.74 5.23
CA GLU A 185 3.58 -17.88 3.84
C GLU A 185 2.54 -18.73 3.09
N ARG A 186 1.97 -18.15 2.05
CA ARG A 186 0.98 -18.79 1.18
C ARG A 186 1.25 -18.36 -0.25
N GLU A 187 0.96 -19.25 -1.21
CA GLU A 187 1.12 -18.94 -2.64
C GLU A 187 0.24 -17.75 -3.11
N ASP A 188 -0.85 -17.47 -2.39
CA ASP A 188 -1.79 -16.39 -2.69
C ASP A 188 -1.57 -15.13 -1.87
N VAL A 189 -0.48 -15.06 -1.07
CA VAL A 189 -0.13 -13.91 -0.22
C VAL A 189 1.34 -13.56 -0.41
N LEU A 190 1.60 -12.35 -0.90
CA LEU A 190 2.95 -11.81 -1.06
C LEU A 190 3.22 -10.74 0.01
N HIS A 191 4.38 -10.84 0.67
CA HIS A 191 4.83 -9.85 1.63
C HIS A 191 5.99 -9.04 1.06
N ILE A 192 5.89 -7.72 1.15
CA ILE A 192 6.91 -6.78 0.70
C ILE A 192 7.30 -5.92 1.89
N GLY A 193 8.56 -5.97 2.30
CA GLY A 193 9.12 -5.15 3.37
C GLY A 193 9.77 -3.88 2.81
N GLY A 194 9.35 -2.72 3.32
CA GLY A 194 9.83 -1.42 2.87
C GLY A 194 9.11 -0.92 1.61
N PHE A 195 9.69 0.12 0.99
CA PHE A 195 9.15 0.72 -0.22
C PHE A 195 10.28 1.17 -1.16
N SER A 196 10.11 0.89 -2.43
CA SER A 196 10.97 1.33 -3.53
C SER A 196 10.18 1.25 -4.84
N ASP A 197 10.73 1.71 -5.93
CA ASP A 197 10.12 1.61 -7.26
C ASP A 197 9.84 0.16 -7.67
N ALA A 198 10.63 -0.80 -7.18
CA ALA A 198 10.44 -2.23 -7.41
C ALA A 198 9.08 -2.75 -6.91
N VAL A 199 8.44 -2.06 -5.95
CA VAL A 199 7.09 -2.40 -5.47
C VAL A 199 6.10 -2.44 -6.63
N PHE A 200 6.15 -1.48 -7.54
CA PHE A 200 5.21 -1.41 -8.67
C PHE A 200 5.39 -2.56 -9.66
N GLU A 201 6.63 -3.03 -9.89
CA GLU A 201 6.87 -4.24 -10.69
C GLU A 201 6.30 -5.48 -10.01
N LEU A 202 6.46 -5.60 -8.68
CA LEU A 202 5.90 -6.71 -7.91
C LEU A 202 4.37 -6.70 -7.97
N LEU A 203 3.74 -5.54 -7.85
CA LEU A 203 2.28 -5.40 -7.99
C LEU A 203 1.81 -5.76 -9.40
N ALA A 204 2.52 -5.32 -10.44
CA ALA A 204 2.19 -5.67 -11.82
C ALA A 204 2.23 -7.19 -12.03
N ASN A 205 3.30 -7.84 -11.56
CA ASN A 205 3.44 -9.30 -11.64
C ASN A 205 2.35 -10.04 -10.84
N ALA A 206 2.01 -9.57 -9.63
CA ALA A 206 0.94 -10.14 -8.82
C ALA A 206 -0.45 -9.99 -9.46
N SER A 207 -0.65 -8.94 -10.27
CA SER A 207 -1.90 -8.69 -10.99
C SER A 207 -2.12 -9.61 -12.19
N LEU A 208 -1.06 -10.28 -12.68
CA LEU A 208 -1.16 -11.18 -13.81
C LEU A 208 -2.00 -12.43 -13.48
N PRO A 209 -2.67 -13.05 -14.49
CA PRO A 209 -3.26 -14.37 -14.33
C PRO A 209 -2.21 -15.40 -13.86
N PRO A 210 -2.59 -16.40 -13.05
CA PRO A 210 -1.63 -17.37 -12.47
C PRO A 210 -0.68 -18.01 -13.48
N ALA A 211 -1.17 -18.32 -14.68
CA ALA A 211 -0.36 -18.93 -15.74
C ALA A 211 0.71 -17.99 -16.33
N GLN A 212 0.59 -16.69 -16.12
CA GLN A 212 1.51 -15.67 -16.65
C GLN A 212 2.42 -15.08 -15.55
N ARG A 213 2.22 -15.49 -14.29
CA ARG A 213 3.06 -15.00 -13.19
C ARG A 213 4.48 -15.55 -13.32
N PRO A 214 5.50 -14.68 -13.24
CA PRO A 214 6.88 -15.16 -13.24
C PRO A 214 7.13 -16.04 -12.00
N ARG A 215 7.81 -17.15 -12.18
CA ARG A 215 8.31 -17.94 -11.07
C ARG A 215 9.56 -17.25 -10.53
N TRP A 216 9.44 -16.65 -9.35
CA TRP A 216 10.52 -15.86 -8.73
C TRP A 216 11.82 -16.64 -8.60
N VAL A 217 11.75 -17.94 -8.28
CA VAL A 217 12.93 -18.82 -8.18
C VAL A 217 13.69 -18.89 -9.52
N GLU A 218 12.99 -19.03 -10.63
CA GLU A 218 13.60 -19.07 -11.97
C GLU A 218 14.21 -17.69 -12.33
N ARG A 219 13.53 -16.60 -11.94
CA ARG A 219 14.03 -15.23 -12.19
C ARG A 219 15.26 -14.91 -11.34
N ILE A 220 15.28 -15.33 -10.07
CA ILE A 220 16.44 -15.15 -9.20
C ILE A 220 17.62 -16.00 -9.70
N ALA A 221 17.36 -17.25 -10.10
CA ALA A 221 18.38 -18.13 -10.66
C ALA A 221 18.96 -17.65 -12.00
N ALA A 222 18.22 -16.81 -12.74
CA ALA A 222 18.67 -16.22 -14.00
C ALA A 222 19.38 -14.87 -13.83
N MET A 223 19.49 -14.35 -12.60
CA MET A 223 20.31 -13.16 -12.31
C MET A 223 21.76 -13.60 -12.15
N ASP A 224 22.63 -13.13 -13.05
CA ASP A 224 24.07 -13.24 -12.86
C ASP A 224 24.46 -12.35 -11.65
N LEU A 225 24.97 -12.97 -10.59
CA LEU A 225 25.45 -12.31 -9.37
C LEU A 225 26.91 -11.91 -9.53
#